data_7469fa3e860e4af924c404c458a4937e
#
_entry.id   7469fa3e860e4af924c404c458a4937e
#
_cell.length_a   1.000
_cell.length_b   1.000
_cell.length_c   1.000
_cell.angle_alpha   90.00
_cell.angle_beta   90.00
_cell.angle_gamma   90.00
#
_symmetry.space_group_name_H-M   'P 1'
#
loop_
_entity.id
_entity.type
_entity.pdbx_description
1 polymer ?
#
loop_
_entity_poly.entity_id
_entity_poly.type
_entity_poly.pdbx_seq_one_letter_code
_entity_poly.pdbx_strand_id
1 'polypeptide(L)'
;MRNYLKYLSDTLYSFQRKYDLTDNQMRFLLFINDEKKSFTKRFVRENMHVSKKFIDRFFPELVKRDYVFVFEKRAWNSNKPNQYRVTNKTRRLISKFYNVLEGTEEI
;
A
#
# COMPACT_ATOMS: atom_id res chain seq x y z
N MET A 1 24.95 -7.48 -8.66
CA MET A 1 24.37 -7.06 -7.37
C MET A 1 24.24 -5.56 -7.23
N ARG A 2 25.34 -4.80 -7.31
CA ARG A 2 25.29 -3.34 -7.22
C ARG A 2 24.41 -2.72 -8.29
N ASN A 3 24.48 -3.20 -9.53
CA ASN A 3 23.65 -2.70 -10.63
C ASN A 3 22.18 -2.98 -10.40
N TYR A 4 21.86 -4.11 -9.81
CA TYR A 4 20.48 -4.46 -9.48
C TYR A 4 19.92 -3.53 -8.41
N LEU A 5 20.70 -3.24 -7.36
CA LEU A 5 20.25 -2.35 -6.28
C LEU A 5 20.02 -0.93 -6.80
N LYS A 6 20.90 -0.44 -7.69
CA LYS A 6 20.69 0.86 -8.33
C LYS A 6 19.43 0.85 -9.19
N TYR A 7 19.23 -0.19 -9.98
CA TYR A 7 18.05 -0.35 -10.82
C TYR A 7 16.77 -0.34 -9.97
N LEU A 8 16.77 -1.09 -8.88
CA LEU A 8 15.63 -1.13 -7.96
C LEU A 8 15.33 0.25 -7.38
N SER A 9 16.36 0.94 -6.90
CA SER A 9 16.22 2.28 -6.33
C SER A 9 15.68 3.28 -7.35
N ASP A 10 16.22 3.27 -8.56
CA ASP A 10 15.78 4.18 -9.63
C ASP A 10 14.34 3.87 -10.04
N THR A 11 13.98 2.60 -10.10
CA THR A 11 12.62 2.18 -10.43
C THR A 11 11.61 2.62 -9.36
N LEU A 12 11.95 2.43 -8.08
CA LEU A 12 11.11 2.89 -6.96
C LEU A 12 10.89 4.40 -7.05
N TYR A 13 11.96 5.16 -7.21
CA TYR A 13 11.89 6.62 -7.26
C TYR A 13 11.05 7.10 -8.44
N SER A 14 11.29 6.56 -9.62
CA SER A 14 10.55 6.93 -10.83
C SER A 14 9.07 6.58 -10.71
N PHE A 15 8.76 5.43 -10.13
CA PHE A 15 7.39 5.00 -9.90
C PHE A 15 6.67 5.91 -8.92
N GLN A 16 7.33 6.26 -7.81
CA GLN A 16 6.75 7.17 -6.82
C GLN A 16 6.45 8.54 -7.42
N ARG A 17 7.32 9.05 -8.27
CA ARG A 17 7.11 10.34 -8.95
C ARG A 17 5.97 10.26 -9.94
N LYS A 18 5.92 9.21 -10.73
CA LYS A 18 4.87 9.02 -11.75
C LYS A 18 3.48 9.02 -11.15
N TYR A 19 3.31 8.34 -10.01
CA TYR A 19 2.01 8.16 -9.39
C TYR A 19 1.81 9.02 -8.13
N ASP A 20 2.72 9.96 -7.90
CA ASP A 20 2.64 10.88 -6.76
C ASP A 20 2.46 10.16 -5.44
N LEU A 21 3.34 9.18 -5.18
CA LEU A 21 3.32 8.37 -3.97
C LEU A 21 4.35 8.88 -2.97
N THR A 22 3.95 9.01 -1.71
CA THR A 22 4.90 9.25 -0.62
C THR A 22 5.69 7.98 -0.33
N ASP A 23 6.82 8.11 0.39
CA ASP A 23 7.61 6.96 0.79
C ASP A 23 6.78 5.95 1.58
N ASN A 24 5.93 6.42 2.48
CA ASN A 24 5.11 5.54 3.30
C ASN A 24 4.00 4.88 2.49
N GLN A 25 3.43 5.58 1.51
CA GLN A 25 2.46 4.98 0.59
C GLN A 25 3.12 3.89 -0.24
N MET A 26 4.34 4.11 -0.72
CA MET A 26 5.09 3.10 -1.46
C MET A 26 5.42 1.89 -0.57
N ARG A 27 5.83 2.13 0.66
CA ARG A 27 6.05 1.05 1.64
C ARG A 27 4.79 0.23 1.86
N PHE A 28 3.65 0.90 2.01
CA PHE A 28 2.36 0.22 2.16
C PHE A 28 2.07 -0.67 0.96
N LEU A 29 2.22 -0.16 -0.26
CA LEU A 29 1.98 -0.93 -1.47
C LEU A 29 2.89 -2.16 -1.55
N LEU A 30 4.15 -2.01 -1.15
CA LEU A 30 5.12 -3.11 -1.22
C LEU A 30 4.80 -4.24 -0.24
N PHE A 31 4.37 -3.91 0.98
CA PHE A 31 4.11 -4.99 1.93
C PHE A 31 2.71 -5.58 1.78
N ILE A 32 1.72 -4.77 1.42
CA ILE A 32 0.36 -5.29 1.24
C ILE A 32 0.28 -6.19 0.02
N ASN A 33 1.04 -5.87 -1.00
CA ASN A 33 1.25 -6.70 -2.18
C ASN A 33 -0.06 -7.34 -2.67
N ASP A 34 -0.09 -8.67 -2.74
CA ASP A 34 -1.24 -9.44 -3.22
C ASP A 34 -2.21 -9.82 -2.11
N GLU A 35 -2.24 -9.06 -1.01
CA GLU A 35 -3.16 -9.37 0.07
C GLU A 35 -4.60 -9.33 -0.41
N LYS A 36 -5.18 -10.50 -0.62
CA LYS A 36 -6.56 -10.66 -1.10
C LYS A 36 -7.56 -10.71 0.04
N LYS A 37 -7.06 -10.90 1.27
CA LYS A 37 -7.90 -10.98 2.46
C LYS A 37 -8.15 -9.58 3.00
N SER A 38 -9.20 -9.45 3.79
CA SER A 38 -9.42 -8.23 4.53
C SER A 38 -8.37 -8.09 5.64
N PHE A 39 -8.11 -6.85 6.03
CA PHE A 39 -7.12 -6.54 7.05
C PHE A 39 -7.62 -5.37 7.90
N THR A 40 -6.97 -5.18 9.05
CA THR A 40 -7.28 -4.10 10.00
C THR A 40 -6.21 -3.01 9.94
N LYS A 41 -6.52 -1.83 10.50
CA LYS A 41 -5.50 -0.79 10.71
C LYS A 41 -4.34 -1.31 11.56
N ARG A 42 -4.64 -2.14 12.56
CA ARG A 42 -3.61 -2.73 13.42
C ARG A 42 -2.64 -3.59 12.64
N PHE A 43 -3.14 -4.39 11.71
CA PHE A 43 -2.30 -5.20 10.82
C PHE A 43 -1.32 -4.32 10.04
N VAL A 44 -1.81 -3.23 9.45
CA VAL A 44 -0.98 -2.29 8.71
C VAL A 44 0.06 -1.63 9.62
N ARG A 45 -0.38 -1.19 10.80
CA ARG A 45 0.49 -0.56 11.78
C ARG A 45 1.64 -1.47 12.18
N GLU A 46 1.33 -2.72 12.51
CA GLU A 46 2.34 -3.69 12.94
C GLU A 46 3.32 -4.03 11.82
N ASN A 47 2.84 -4.18 10.59
CA ASN A 47 3.70 -4.50 9.47
C ASN A 47 4.56 -3.32 9.01
N MET A 48 4.10 -2.09 9.19
CA MET A 48 4.88 -0.90 8.89
C MET A 48 5.79 -0.46 10.04
N HIS A 49 5.61 -1.06 11.22
CA HIS A 49 6.37 -0.70 12.43
C HIS A 49 6.22 0.79 12.77
N VAL A 50 5.00 1.28 12.72
CA VAL A 50 4.69 2.69 13.01
C VAL A 50 3.80 2.80 14.24
N SER A 51 3.72 4.03 14.79
CA SER A 51 2.89 4.29 15.96
C SER A 51 1.40 4.31 15.61
N LYS A 52 0.56 4.16 16.63
CA LYS A 52 -0.88 4.33 16.46
C LYS A 52 -1.22 5.74 15.96
N LYS A 53 -0.53 6.76 16.48
CA LYS A 53 -0.74 8.15 16.06
C LYS A 53 -0.44 8.32 14.58
N PHE A 54 0.63 7.69 14.08
CA PHE A 54 0.96 7.75 12.67
C PHE A 54 -0.13 7.09 11.82
N ILE A 55 -0.56 5.88 12.18
CA ILE A 55 -1.53 5.14 11.38
C ILE A 55 -2.89 5.85 11.35
N ASP A 56 -3.28 6.51 12.44
CA ASP A 56 -4.53 7.26 12.51
C ASP A 56 -4.56 8.46 11.55
N ARG A 57 -3.40 8.98 11.17
CA ARG A 57 -3.26 10.02 10.14
C ARG A 57 -3.09 9.45 8.75
N PHE A 58 -2.29 8.40 8.64
CA PHE A 58 -1.90 7.81 7.36
C PHE A 58 -3.06 7.07 6.71
N PHE A 59 -3.81 6.31 7.48
CA PHE A 59 -4.84 5.42 6.94
C PHE A 59 -5.98 6.18 6.25
N PRO A 60 -6.51 7.29 6.81
CA PRO A 60 -7.53 8.08 6.11
C PRO A 60 -7.07 8.60 4.74
N GLU A 61 -5.78 8.89 4.58
CA GLU A 61 -5.24 9.30 3.28
C GLU A 61 -5.25 8.15 2.28
N LEU A 62 -5.01 6.92 2.71
CA LEU A 62 -5.12 5.74 1.84
C LEU A 62 -6.55 5.56 1.34
N VAL A 63 -7.52 5.76 2.24
CA VAL A 63 -8.94 5.68 1.87
C VAL A 63 -9.31 6.81 0.91
N LYS A 64 -8.90 8.02 1.23
CA LYS A 64 -9.19 9.21 0.42
C LYS A 64 -8.63 9.11 -0.99
N ARG A 65 -7.44 8.56 -1.13
CA ARG A 65 -6.79 8.37 -2.43
C ARG A 65 -7.22 7.07 -3.14
N ASP A 66 -8.18 6.38 -2.58
CA ASP A 66 -8.77 5.16 -3.16
C ASP A 66 -7.77 4.01 -3.28
N TYR A 67 -6.86 3.89 -2.30
CA TYR A 67 -5.96 2.75 -2.22
C TYR A 67 -6.55 1.60 -1.43
N VAL A 68 -7.40 1.89 -0.46
CA VAL A 68 -8.12 0.90 0.35
C VAL A 68 -9.58 1.33 0.50
N PHE A 69 -10.43 0.38 0.81
CA PHE A 69 -11.84 0.65 1.10
C PHE A 69 -12.31 -0.17 2.30
N VAL A 70 -13.37 0.30 2.94
CA VAL A 70 -13.99 -0.43 4.05
C VAL A 70 -14.74 -1.61 3.47
N PHE A 71 -14.25 -2.83 3.76
CA PHE A 71 -14.88 -4.07 3.32
C PHE A 71 -16.00 -4.49 4.26
N GLU A 72 -15.73 -4.38 5.58
CA GLU A 72 -16.71 -4.73 6.60
C GLU A 72 -16.64 -3.68 7.71
N LYS A 73 -17.72 -2.88 7.83
CA LYS A 73 -17.79 -1.84 8.83
C LYS A 73 -18.17 -2.42 10.17
N ARG A 74 -17.48 -1.95 11.22
CA ARG A 74 -17.81 -2.32 12.60
C ARG A 74 -19.23 -1.90 12.93
N ALA A 75 -20.01 -2.83 13.52
CA ALA A 75 -21.31 -2.51 14.09
C ALA A 75 -21.14 -1.59 15.30
N TRP A 76 -22.08 -0.68 15.54
CA TRP A 76 -21.93 0.34 16.59
C TRP A 76 -21.74 -0.25 17.99
N ASN A 77 -22.26 -1.45 18.25
CA ASN A 77 -22.18 -2.14 19.54
C ASN A 77 -21.13 -3.25 19.56
N SER A 78 -20.27 -3.33 18.54
CA SER A 78 -19.27 -4.37 18.42
C SER A 78 -17.88 -3.86 18.79
N ASN A 79 -17.07 -4.73 19.41
CA ASN A 79 -15.67 -4.46 19.67
C ASN A 79 -14.75 -4.84 18.49
N LYS A 80 -15.32 -5.45 17.44
CA LYS A 80 -14.54 -5.84 16.26
C LYS A 80 -14.13 -4.60 15.47
N PRO A 81 -12.86 -4.51 15.04
CA PRO A 81 -12.42 -3.38 14.21
C PRO A 81 -13.00 -3.46 12.80
N ASN A 82 -13.01 -2.33 12.11
CA ASN A 82 -13.33 -2.30 10.68
C ASN A 82 -12.35 -3.17 9.91
N GLN A 83 -12.88 -3.84 8.90
CA GLN A 83 -12.07 -4.61 7.95
C GLN A 83 -11.94 -3.83 6.65
N TYR A 84 -10.77 -3.88 6.06
CA TYR A 84 -10.44 -3.15 4.84
C TYR A 84 -9.89 -4.10 3.79
N ARG A 85 -9.99 -3.69 2.54
CA ARG A 85 -9.35 -4.38 1.41
C ARG A 85 -8.70 -3.36 0.49
N VAL A 86 -7.71 -3.81 -0.28
CA VAL A 86 -7.13 -2.96 -1.32
C VAL A 86 -8.09 -2.85 -2.49
N THR A 87 -8.07 -1.69 -3.14
CA THR A 87 -8.90 -1.43 -4.33
C THR A 87 -8.29 -2.08 -5.57
N ASN A 88 -9.08 -2.15 -6.65
CA ASN A 88 -8.56 -2.59 -7.95
C ASN A 88 -7.48 -1.63 -8.47
N LYS A 89 -7.60 -0.34 -8.17
CA LYS A 89 -6.57 0.65 -8.48
C LYS A 89 -5.23 0.25 -7.86
N THR A 90 -5.23 -0.11 -6.59
CA THR A 90 -4.02 -0.53 -5.88
C THR A 90 -3.44 -1.79 -6.47
N ARG A 91 -4.27 -2.78 -6.79
CA ARG A 91 -3.80 -4.02 -7.41
C ARG A 91 -3.14 -3.76 -8.76
N ARG A 92 -3.71 -2.86 -9.55
CA ARG A 92 -3.12 -2.47 -10.85
C ARG A 92 -1.78 -1.76 -10.67
N LEU A 93 -1.68 -0.88 -9.67
CA LEU A 93 -0.42 -0.22 -9.36
C LEU A 93 0.66 -1.22 -8.96
N ILE A 94 0.33 -2.17 -8.10
CA ILE A 94 1.27 -3.21 -7.68
C ILE A 94 1.72 -4.05 -8.86
N SER A 95 0.79 -4.50 -9.70
CA SER A 95 1.11 -5.27 -10.91
C SER A 95 1.99 -4.47 -11.86
N LYS A 96 1.68 -3.19 -12.05
CA LYS A 96 2.48 -2.30 -12.89
C LYS A 96 3.90 -2.17 -12.36
N PHE A 97 4.05 -2.00 -11.06
CA PHE A 97 5.38 -1.88 -10.45
C PHE A 97 6.22 -3.13 -10.70
N TYR A 98 5.67 -4.32 -10.47
CA TYR A 98 6.40 -5.55 -10.69
C TYR A 98 6.72 -5.78 -12.17
N ASN A 99 5.80 -5.43 -13.07
CA ASN A 99 6.05 -5.53 -14.50
C ASN A 99 7.18 -4.60 -14.95
N VAL A 100 7.23 -3.38 -14.43
CA VAL A 100 8.32 -2.45 -14.69
C VAL A 100 9.63 -2.99 -14.14
N LEU A 101 9.60 -3.52 -12.92
CA LEU A 101 10.78 -4.07 -12.26
C LEU A 101 11.34 -5.27 -13.02
N GLU A 102 10.47 -6.11 -13.57
CA GLU A 102 10.84 -7.29 -14.36
C GLU A 102 11.23 -6.95 -15.80
N GLY A 103 11.03 -5.70 -16.21
CA GLY A 103 11.36 -5.25 -17.57
C GLY A 103 10.32 -5.59 -18.62
N THR A 104 9.13 -6.05 -18.23
CA THR A 104 8.06 -6.39 -19.18
C THR A 104 7.17 -5.21 -19.51
N GLU A 105 7.33 -4.09 -18.79
CA GLU A 105 6.55 -2.87 -18.99
C GLU A 105 7.42 -1.66 -18.68
N GLU A 106 7.13 -0.53 -19.33
CA GLU A 106 7.76 0.75 -19.03
C GLU A 106 6.85 1.59 -18.15
N ILE A 107 7.47 2.46 -17.35
CA ILE A 107 6.71 3.43 -16.55
C ILE A 107 5.91 4.41 -17.49
#